data_24aea12821d89adb8e102e812f0e8e29
#
_entry.id   24aea12821d89adb8e102e812f0e8e29
#
_cell.length_a   1.000
_cell.length_b   1.000
_cell.length_c   1.000
_cell.angle_alpha   90.00
_cell.angle_beta   90.00
_cell.angle_gamma   90.00
#
_symmetry.space_group_name_H-M   'P 1'
#
loop_
_entity.id
_entity.type
_entity.pdbx_description
1 polymer ?
#
loop_
_entity_poly.entity_id
_entity_poly.type
_entity_poly.pdbx_seq_one_letter_code
_entity_poly.pdbx_strand_id
1 'polypeptide(L)'
;MLQLIKRCPEYVSGYKEYCRELYDNNVVYFRPTNPDSIDEDWFARTQEWYDKKENGLVEGRSPSFHYWAVDDGKFIGEFQLRTEFTEKVLTDIGSIGYAVRVSEWGKGYGTEILRRGLELAK
;
A
#
# COMPACT_ATOMS: atom_id res chain seq x y z
N MET A 1 -17.79 -5.44 -0.91
CA MET A 1 -17.01 -5.77 0.30
C MET A 1 -15.54 -5.48 0.10
N LEU A 2 -14.91 -4.82 1.04
CA LEU A 2 -13.48 -4.50 0.96
C LEU A 2 -12.61 -5.74 0.93
N GLN A 3 -11.65 -5.76 0.00
CA GLN A 3 -10.68 -6.85 -0.12
C GLN A 3 -9.28 -6.28 -0.19
N LEU A 4 -8.32 -7.01 0.38
CA LEU A 4 -6.90 -6.71 0.21
C LEU A 4 -6.36 -7.69 -0.83
N ILE A 5 -5.83 -7.16 -1.92
CA ILE A 5 -5.32 -7.96 -3.04
C ILE A 5 -3.88 -7.58 -3.33
N LYS A 6 -3.18 -8.45 -4.05
CA LYS A 6 -1.86 -8.11 -4.57
C LYS A 6 -2.01 -7.09 -5.68
N ARG A 7 -0.93 -6.36 -5.97
CA ARG A 7 -0.91 -5.41 -7.08
C ARG A 7 -1.39 -6.09 -8.36
N CYS A 8 -2.16 -5.34 -9.15
CA CYS A 8 -2.81 -5.91 -10.32
C CYS A 8 -2.95 -4.82 -11.39
N PRO A 9 -2.63 -5.10 -12.67
CA PRO A 9 -2.65 -4.07 -13.72
C PRO A 9 -4.00 -3.37 -13.88
N GLU A 10 -5.10 -4.07 -13.63
CA GLU A 10 -6.45 -3.50 -13.81
C GLU A 10 -6.74 -2.34 -12.85
N TYR A 11 -5.99 -2.24 -11.73
CA TYR A 11 -6.21 -1.20 -10.74
C TYR A 11 -5.17 -0.08 -10.79
N VAL A 12 -4.28 -0.06 -11.79
CA VAL A 12 -3.25 0.98 -11.89
C VAL A 12 -3.86 2.37 -12.03
N SER A 13 -4.93 2.50 -12.80
CA SER A 13 -5.64 3.77 -12.96
C SER A 13 -6.17 4.28 -11.62
N GLY A 14 -6.78 3.39 -10.83
CA GLY A 14 -7.26 3.73 -9.49
C GLY A 14 -6.14 4.08 -8.53
N TYR A 15 -5.04 3.36 -8.60
CA TYR A 15 -3.85 3.65 -7.80
C TYR A 15 -3.30 5.05 -8.12
N LYS A 16 -3.27 5.40 -9.41
CA LYS A 16 -2.80 6.73 -9.82
C LYS A 16 -3.69 7.83 -9.26
N GLU A 17 -5.01 7.64 -9.29
CA GLU A 17 -5.97 8.60 -8.70
C GLU A 17 -5.73 8.75 -7.20
N TYR A 18 -5.54 7.63 -6.50
CA TYR A 18 -5.24 7.61 -5.07
C TYR A 18 -3.97 8.42 -4.77
N CYS A 19 -2.90 8.19 -5.54
CA CYS A 19 -1.66 8.92 -5.37
C CYS A 19 -1.85 10.42 -5.62
N ARG A 20 -2.63 10.77 -6.64
CA ARG A 20 -2.94 12.18 -6.93
C ARG A 20 -3.67 12.84 -5.77
N GLU A 21 -4.65 12.15 -5.18
CA GLU A 21 -5.38 12.68 -4.04
C GLU A 21 -4.47 12.92 -2.84
N LEU A 22 -3.60 11.97 -2.52
CA LEU A 22 -2.65 12.12 -1.42
C LEU A 22 -1.67 13.26 -1.69
N TYR A 23 -1.17 13.33 -2.90
CA TYR A 23 -0.17 14.32 -3.29
C TYR A 23 -0.75 15.74 -3.23
N ASP A 24 -1.94 15.92 -3.80
CA ASP A 24 -2.59 17.22 -3.86
C ASP A 24 -3.05 17.72 -2.49
N ASN A 25 -3.24 16.83 -1.53
CA ASN A 25 -3.65 17.19 -0.17
C ASN A 25 -2.48 17.16 0.81
N ASN A 26 -1.24 17.10 0.32
CA ASN A 26 -0.02 17.14 1.13
C ASN A 26 0.03 16.04 2.20
N VAL A 27 -0.51 14.87 1.90
CA VAL A 27 -0.44 13.72 2.81
C VAL A 27 0.96 13.13 2.70
N VAL A 28 1.75 13.26 3.76
CA VAL A 28 3.16 12.88 3.72
C VAL A 28 3.49 11.66 4.59
N TYR A 29 2.60 11.27 5.48
CA TYR A 29 2.89 10.18 6.42
C TYR A 29 3.02 8.81 5.74
N PHE A 30 2.48 8.63 4.54
CA PHE A 30 2.54 7.37 3.80
C PHE A 30 3.34 7.48 2.50
N ARG A 31 4.00 8.60 2.25
CA ARG A 31 4.87 8.84 1.09
C ARG A 31 4.31 8.28 -0.22
N PRO A 32 3.25 8.86 -0.75
CA PRO A 32 2.65 8.36 -1.99
C PRO A 32 3.61 8.47 -3.17
N THR A 33 3.44 7.58 -4.14
CA THR A 33 4.17 7.66 -5.41
C THR A 33 3.77 8.94 -6.13
N ASN A 34 4.73 9.62 -6.75
CA ASN A 34 4.40 10.79 -7.57
C ASN A 34 3.50 10.33 -8.73
N PRO A 35 2.25 10.82 -8.80
CA PRO A 35 1.33 10.35 -9.84
C PRO A 35 1.82 10.60 -11.27
N ASP A 36 2.65 11.61 -11.49
CA ASP A 36 3.19 11.89 -12.82
C ASP A 36 4.21 10.85 -13.28
N SER A 37 4.72 10.02 -12.37
CA SER A 37 5.64 8.93 -12.73
C SER A 37 4.91 7.65 -13.14
N ILE A 38 3.59 7.60 -12.97
CA ILE A 38 2.79 6.41 -13.25
C ILE A 38 2.33 6.44 -14.70
N ASP A 39 3.15 5.89 -15.59
CA ASP A 39 2.87 5.78 -17.02
C ASP A 39 2.46 4.34 -17.39
N GLU A 40 2.34 4.06 -18.68
CA GLU A 40 1.91 2.74 -19.16
C GLU A 40 2.81 1.60 -18.70
N ASP A 41 4.10 1.87 -18.55
CA ASP A 41 5.09 0.86 -18.20
C ASP A 41 5.36 0.77 -16.70
N TRP A 42 4.77 1.66 -15.92
CA TRP A 42 5.06 1.76 -14.49
C TRP A 42 4.86 0.44 -13.75
N PHE A 43 3.75 -0.24 -14.01
CA PHE A 43 3.43 -1.48 -13.29
C PHE A 43 4.51 -2.55 -13.52
N ALA A 44 4.85 -2.80 -14.78
CA ALA A 44 5.86 -3.81 -15.11
C ALA A 44 7.24 -3.38 -14.59
N ARG A 45 7.58 -2.09 -14.73
CA ARG A 45 8.87 -1.56 -14.28
C ARG A 45 9.08 -1.71 -12.78
N THR A 46 8.01 -1.56 -11.99
CA THR A 46 8.11 -1.61 -10.53
C THR A 46 7.85 -3.01 -9.94
N GLN A 47 7.27 -3.92 -10.70
CA GLN A 47 6.90 -5.24 -10.18
C GLN A 47 8.10 -6.01 -9.64
N GLU A 48 9.23 -5.95 -10.32
CA GLU A 48 10.44 -6.63 -9.88
C GLU A 48 10.89 -6.15 -8.50
N TRP A 49 10.81 -4.84 -8.25
CA TRP A 49 11.19 -4.28 -6.96
C TRP A 49 10.28 -4.80 -5.84
N TYR A 50 8.97 -4.86 -6.09
CA TYR A 50 8.02 -5.36 -5.09
C TYR A 50 8.24 -6.85 -4.83
N ASP A 51 8.54 -7.64 -5.86
CA ASP A 51 8.84 -9.05 -5.71
C ASP A 51 10.09 -9.25 -4.85
N LYS A 52 11.11 -8.43 -5.07
CA LYS A 52 12.33 -8.47 -4.26
C LYS A 52 12.04 -8.11 -2.81
N LYS A 53 11.17 -7.13 -2.57
CA LYS A 53 10.79 -6.74 -1.22
C LYS A 53 10.13 -7.90 -0.47
N GLU A 54 9.21 -8.60 -1.10
CA GLU A 54 8.53 -9.73 -0.48
C GLU A 54 9.50 -10.86 -0.11
N ASN A 55 10.55 -11.03 -0.90
CA ASN A 55 11.54 -12.09 -0.71
C ASN A 55 12.76 -11.66 0.09
N GLY A 56 12.74 -10.45 0.66
CA GLY A 56 13.84 -9.97 1.49
C GLY A 56 15.12 -9.67 0.71
N LEU A 57 15.04 -9.41 -0.58
CA LEU A 57 16.20 -9.21 -1.45
C LEU A 57 16.60 -7.74 -1.64
N VAL A 58 15.90 -6.80 -1.00
CA VAL A 58 16.28 -5.40 -1.04
C VAL A 58 17.25 -5.13 0.09
N GLU A 59 18.48 -4.80 -0.25
CA GLU A 59 19.55 -4.59 0.73
C GLU A 59 19.19 -3.49 1.73
N GLY A 60 19.45 -3.77 3.01
CA GLY A 60 19.18 -2.82 4.09
C GLY A 60 17.72 -2.68 4.48
N ARG A 61 16.84 -3.52 3.93
CA ARG A 61 15.41 -3.45 4.20
C ARG A 61 14.83 -4.79 4.62
N SER A 62 13.90 -4.76 5.58
CA SER A 62 13.17 -5.95 5.98
C SER A 62 12.19 -6.38 4.89
N PRO A 63 11.88 -7.68 4.77
CA PRO A 63 10.84 -8.14 3.85
C PRO A 63 9.52 -7.44 4.13
N SER A 64 8.80 -7.07 3.08
CA SER A 64 7.50 -6.44 3.24
C SER A 64 6.55 -6.88 2.12
N PHE A 65 5.27 -7.01 2.51
CA PHE A 65 4.20 -7.34 1.58
C PHE A 65 3.34 -6.11 1.39
N HIS A 66 2.95 -5.84 0.15
CA HIS A 66 2.16 -4.68 -0.22
C HIS A 66 0.84 -5.16 -0.83
N TYR A 67 -0.27 -4.70 -0.26
CA TYR A 67 -1.61 -5.05 -0.74
C TYR A 67 -2.35 -3.80 -1.15
N TRP A 68 -3.19 -3.91 -2.17
CA TRP A 68 -4.09 -2.86 -2.57
C TRP A 68 -5.48 -3.17 -2.00
N ALA A 69 -6.14 -2.17 -1.43
CA ALA A 69 -7.48 -2.30 -0.89
C ALA A 69 -8.48 -1.86 -1.95
N VAL A 70 -9.40 -2.76 -2.29
CA VAL A 70 -10.41 -2.50 -3.30
C VAL A 70 -11.79 -2.86 -2.77
N ASP A 71 -12.82 -2.16 -3.23
CA ASP A 71 -14.20 -2.41 -2.85
C ASP A 71 -15.09 -2.22 -4.08
N ASP A 72 -15.77 -3.29 -4.49
CA ASP A 72 -16.67 -3.30 -5.66
C ASP A 72 -16.01 -2.71 -6.91
N GLY A 73 -14.79 -3.13 -7.19
CA GLY A 73 -14.05 -2.67 -8.37
C GLY A 73 -13.43 -1.29 -8.25
N LYS A 74 -13.49 -0.68 -7.07
CA LYS A 74 -12.93 0.65 -6.84
C LYS A 74 -11.68 0.56 -5.97
N PHE A 75 -10.62 1.26 -6.37
CA PHE A 75 -9.40 1.36 -5.57
C PHE A 75 -9.65 2.26 -4.35
N ILE A 76 -9.36 1.74 -3.16
CA ILE A 76 -9.60 2.46 -1.90
C ILE A 76 -8.32 2.93 -1.24
N GLY A 77 -7.28 2.09 -1.19
CA GLY A 77 -6.05 2.44 -0.50
C GLY A 77 -5.02 1.33 -0.53
N GLU A 78 -4.05 1.41 0.38
CA GLU A 78 -2.93 0.46 0.47
C GLU A 78 -2.77 -0.06 1.88
N PHE A 79 -2.22 -1.27 1.98
CA PHE A 79 -1.80 -1.88 3.23
C PHE A 79 -0.39 -2.48 3.04
N GLN A 80 0.49 -2.24 4.02
CA GLN A 80 1.85 -2.77 3.99
C GLN A 80 2.11 -3.55 5.27
N LEU A 81 2.69 -4.74 5.12
CA LEU A 81 3.04 -5.60 6.23
C LEU A 81 4.53 -5.94 6.16
N ARG A 82 5.26 -5.66 7.24
CA ARG A 82 6.66 -6.07 7.40
C ARG A 82 6.67 -7.38 8.18
N THR A 83 7.41 -8.35 7.67
CA THR A 83 7.41 -9.70 8.24
C THR A 83 8.61 -10.00 9.14
N GLU A 84 9.60 -9.12 9.16
CA GLU A 84 10.76 -9.26 10.03
C GLU A 84 10.66 -8.24 11.16
N PHE A 85 10.61 -8.73 12.40
CA PHE A 85 10.45 -7.89 13.58
C PHE A 85 11.82 -7.57 14.19
N THR A 86 12.41 -6.46 13.77
CA THR A 86 13.61 -5.94 14.39
C THR A 86 13.20 -5.05 15.56
N GLU A 87 14.12 -4.81 16.48
CA GLU A 87 13.87 -3.91 17.59
C GLU A 87 13.39 -2.55 17.12
N LYS A 88 13.99 -2.04 16.06
CA LYS A 88 13.59 -0.74 15.49
C LYS A 88 12.14 -0.76 14.98
N VAL A 89 11.73 -1.82 14.29
CA VAL A 89 10.37 -1.95 13.78
C VAL A 89 9.37 -1.98 14.92
N LEU A 90 9.69 -2.72 15.98
CA LEU A 90 8.79 -2.85 17.12
C LEU A 90 8.66 -1.55 17.93
N THR A 91 9.74 -0.77 18.04
CA THR A 91 9.71 0.43 18.86
C THR A 91 9.26 1.68 18.13
N ASP A 92 9.60 1.83 16.85
CA ASP A 92 9.33 3.07 16.13
C ASP A 92 7.90 3.14 15.58
N ILE A 93 7.49 2.18 14.80
CA ILE A 93 6.21 2.27 14.06
C ILE A 93 5.45 0.96 14.03
N GLY A 94 6.02 -0.09 14.60
CA GLY A 94 5.46 -1.41 14.44
C GLY A 94 5.68 -1.95 13.04
N SER A 95 4.91 -2.97 12.66
CA SER A 95 5.11 -3.73 11.44
C SER A 95 4.08 -3.43 10.34
N ILE A 96 3.19 -2.49 10.56
CA ILE A 96 2.04 -2.25 9.69
C ILE A 96 1.97 -0.78 9.27
N GLY A 97 1.69 -0.55 7.98
CA GLY A 97 1.37 0.77 7.46
C GLY A 97 0.17 0.67 6.54
N TYR A 98 -0.68 1.70 6.52
CA TYR A 98 -1.82 1.74 5.62
C TYR A 98 -2.26 3.17 5.35
N ALA A 99 -2.96 3.37 4.23
CA ALA A 99 -3.52 4.66 3.87
C ALA A 99 -4.77 4.48 3.03
N VAL A 100 -5.69 5.46 3.11
CA VAL A 100 -6.95 5.48 2.37
C VAL A 100 -6.94 6.72 1.48
N ARG A 101 -7.48 6.60 0.26
CA ARG A 101 -7.59 7.76 -0.64
C ARG A 101 -8.48 8.83 0.01
N VAL A 102 -8.11 10.08 -0.22
CA VAL A 102 -8.73 11.22 0.47
C VAL A 102 -10.26 11.26 0.25
N SER A 103 -10.71 10.98 -0.97
CA SER A 103 -12.13 11.02 -1.30
C SER A 103 -12.98 10.01 -0.53
N GLU A 104 -12.36 9.02 0.11
CA GLU A 104 -13.05 7.98 0.88
C GLU A 104 -12.83 8.10 2.38
N TRP A 105 -12.23 9.21 2.84
CA TRP A 105 -12.05 9.43 4.27
C TRP A 105 -13.40 9.60 4.97
N GLY A 106 -13.46 9.19 6.23
CA GLY A 106 -14.67 9.33 7.03
C GLY A 106 -15.70 8.22 6.85
N LYS A 107 -15.39 7.20 6.05
CA LYS A 107 -16.30 6.09 5.76
C LYS A 107 -15.94 4.79 6.48
N GLY A 108 -14.92 4.81 7.34
CA GLY A 108 -14.49 3.62 8.08
C GLY A 108 -13.56 2.68 7.33
N TYR A 109 -13.09 3.05 6.14
CA TYR A 109 -12.21 2.18 5.37
C TYR A 109 -10.86 1.94 6.03
N GLY A 110 -10.31 2.95 6.71
CA GLY A 110 -9.04 2.78 7.43
C GLY A 110 -9.12 1.67 8.46
N THR A 111 -10.18 1.66 9.26
CA THR A 111 -10.42 0.63 10.27
C THR A 111 -10.59 -0.75 9.61
N GLU A 112 -11.33 -0.81 8.50
CA GLU A 112 -11.57 -2.06 7.79
C GLU A 112 -10.29 -2.61 7.17
N ILE A 113 -9.46 -1.75 6.58
CA ILE A 113 -8.16 -2.15 6.02
C ILE A 113 -7.28 -2.73 7.11
N LEU A 114 -7.21 -2.05 8.26
CA LEU A 114 -6.40 -2.52 9.37
C LEU A 114 -6.88 -3.86 9.89
N ARG A 115 -8.19 -4.03 10.06
CA ARG A 115 -8.77 -5.29 10.54
C ARG A 115 -8.43 -6.45 9.62
N ARG A 116 -8.61 -6.28 8.30
CA ARG A 116 -8.29 -7.33 7.33
C ARG A 116 -6.80 -7.59 7.22
N GLY A 117 -5.99 -6.53 7.34
CA GLY A 117 -4.54 -6.67 7.34
C GLY A 117 -4.05 -7.46 8.54
N LEU A 118 -4.63 -7.24 9.71
CA LEU A 118 -4.26 -8.00 10.91
C LEU A 118 -4.59 -9.48 10.76
N GLU A 119 -5.65 -9.84 10.06
CA GLU A 119 -5.96 -11.23 9.76
C GLU A 119 -4.89 -11.87 8.87
N LEU A 120 -4.34 -11.11 7.91
CA LEU A 120 -3.27 -11.61 7.06
C LEU A 120 -1.96 -11.80 7.84
N ALA A 121 -1.78 -11.05 8.92
CA ALA A 121 -0.55 -11.11 9.71
C ALA A 121 -0.47 -12.31 10.66
N LYS A 122 -1.55 -13.03 10.83
CA LYS A 122 -1.60 -14.19 11.76
C LYS A 122 -0.93 -15.42 11.20
#